data_fc7a6e2de40cf5d815feb8d4c2dea2fa
#
_entry.id   fc7a6e2de40cf5d815feb8d4c2dea2fa
#
_cell.length_a   1.000
_cell.length_b   1.000
_cell.length_c   1.000
_cell.angle_alpha   90.00
_cell.angle_beta   90.00
_cell.angle_gamma   90.00
#
_symmetry.space_group_name_H-M   'P 1'
#
loop_
_entity.id
_entity.type
_entity.pdbx_description
1 polymer ?
#
loop_
_entity_poly.entity_id
_entity_poly.type
_entity_poly.pdbx_seq_one_letter_code
_entity_poly.pdbx_strand_id
1 'polypeptide(L)'
;MKKILSVLLVASFAAGAVCLNACTTKQEALSAVRSETADSGIYSMESYESQEVFDFIKVNAGVKYDEFCTTYKFNYLSDGLKIEGYMSIPLSVEQTQKPGKCVMFNHGGNRSLGRLENNTTAAVCTVCDRIVVASQYRGCGGSEGEDHFGGDDLNDVIKLIDLCEKDFSFIDMDDFCVIGASRGGVMTYPAARKDSRIKRIIALSAESDLFEAYESRDDMKTVLKETIGCTPEENPGEYKKRSAVYWAEEIKVPVLMFHAKLDKQVSFSQTKNLYAKLKESTDCTFITYDDDSHAEVKPEDYKTIRDWLKQ
;
A
#
# COMPACT_ATOMS: atom_id res chain seq x y z
N MET A 1 32.66 -15.82 16.50
CA MET A 1 32.00 -15.71 15.20
C MET A 1 30.64 -16.38 15.31
N LYS A 2 29.62 -15.64 15.72
CA LYS A 2 28.22 -16.08 15.71
C LYS A 2 27.56 -15.37 14.51
N LYS A 3 27.11 -16.15 13.54
CA LYS A 3 26.36 -15.66 12.38
C LYS A 3 25.01 -15.14 12.89
N ILE A 4 24.78 -13.85 12.75
CA ILE A 4 23.48 -13.24 12.92
C ILE A 4 22.71 -13.57 11.64
N LEU A 5 21.76 -14.49 11.77
CA LEU A 5 20.80 -14.82 10.74
C LEU A 5 19.71 -13.75 10.82
N SER A 6 19.81 -12.73 9.96
CA SER A 6 18.73 -11.77 9.77
C SER A 6 17.56 -12.50 9.12
N VAL A 7 16.52 -12.70 9.89
CA VAL A 7 15.24 -13.24 9.39
C VAL A 7 14.60 -12.15 8.53
N LEU A 8 14.59 -12.36 7.21
CA LEU A 8 13.74 -11.63 6.28
C LEU A 8 12.28 -11.95 6.65
N LEU A 9 11.61 -11.01 7.31
CA LEU A 9 10.16 -11.04 7.40
C LEU A 9 9.59 -10.20 6.26
N VAL A 10 9.37 -10.84 5.12
CA VAL A 10 8.43 -10.37 4.12
C VAL A 10 7.08 -10.33 4.83
N ALA A 11 6.35 -9.23 4.75
CA ALA A 11 4.97 -9.16 5.20
C ALA A 11 4.16 -10.23 4.46
N SER A 12 4.15 -11.44 5.00
CA SER A 12 3.34 -12.52 4.48
C SER A 12 1.93 -12.30 5.00
N PHE A 13 1.03 -11.82 4.16
CA PHE A 13 -0.40 -11.99 4.38
C PHE A 13 -0.68 -13.50 4.45
N ALA A 14 -0.64 -14.05 5.66
CA ALA A 14 -0.99 -15.44 5.90
C ALA A 14 -2.50 -15.58 5.71
N ALA A 15 -2.93 -15.90 4.50
CA ALA A 15 -4.31 -16.26 4.24
C ALA A 15 -4.55 -17.65 4.81
N GLY A 16 -5.10 -17.70 6.02
CA GLY A 16 -5.59 -18.93 6.64
C GLY A 16 -6.65 -19.60 5.76
N ALA A 17 -6.50 -20.89 5.59
CA ALA A 17 -7.40 -21.76 4.84
C ALA A 17 -8.76 -21.90 5.59
N VAL A 18 -9.68 -20.98 5.37
CA VAL A 18 -11.10 -21.15 5.76
C VAL A 18 -11.95 -20.49 4.67
N CYS A 19 -12.32 -21.23 3.66
CA CYS A 19 -13.50 -21.04 2.80
C CYS A 19 -13.52 -22.08 1.68
N LEU A 20 -13.50 -23.39 2.01
CA LEU A 20 -13.59 -24.45 0.99
C LEU A 20 -15.04 -24.70 0.51
N ASN A 21 -16.08 -24.32 1.25
CA ASN A 21 -17.46 -24.66 0.89
C ASN A 21 -18.28 -23.56 0.19
N ALA A 22 -17.81 -22.30 0.16
CA ALA A 22 -18.47 -21.24 -0.63
C ALA A 22 -17.81 -21.02 -1.98
N CYS A 23 -16.62 -21.62 -2.20
CA CYS A 23 -15.81 -21.44 -3.40
C CYS A 23 -16.26 -22.35 -4.57
N THR A 24 -16.76 -23.56 -4.28
CA THR A 24 -17.11 -24.53 -5.33
C THR A 24 -18.24 -24.06 -6.25
N THR A 25 -19.29 -23.46 -5.70
CA THR A 25 -20.42 -22.94 -6.50
C THR A 25 -20.08 -21.68 -7.29
N LYS A 26 -19.16 -20.85 -6.78
CA LYS A 26 -18.68 -19.64 -7.48
C LYS A 26 -17.67 -19.98 -8.58
N GLN A 27 -16.88 -21.03 -8.38
CA GLN A 27 -15.88 -21.52 -9.31
C GLN A 27 -16.49 -22.19 -10.55
N GLU A 28 -17.59 -22.95 -10.39
CA GLU A 28 -18.34 -23.50 -11.51
C GLU A 28 -19.03 -22.43 -12.35
N ALA A 29 -19.57 -21.38 -11.72
CA ALA A 29 -20.13 -20.22 -12.41
C ALA A 29 -19.06 -19.41 -13.17
N LEU A 30 -17.86 -19.24 -12.60
CA LEU A 30 -16.74 -18.54 -13.23
C LEU A 30 -16.16 -19.34 -14.40
N SER A 31 -16.09 -20.69 -14.33
CA SER A 31 -15.59 -21.52 -15.43
C SER A 31 -16.56 -21.56 -16.62
N ALA A 32 -17.86 -21.50 -16.38
CA ALA A 32 -18.89 -21.43 -17.43
C ALA A 32 -18.85 -20.09 -18.18
N VAL A 33 -18.59 -18.97 -17.50
CA VAL A 33 -18.47 -17.64 -18.11
C VAL A 33 -17.17 -17.51 -18.93
N ARG A 34 -16.08 -18.17 -18.53
CA ARG A 34 -14.79 -18.13 -19.27
C ARG A 34 -14.86 -18.75 -20.69
N SER A 35 -15.81 -19.62 -20.96
CA SER A 35 -15.92 -20.28 -22.27
C SER A 35 -16.70 -19.48 -23.33
N GLU A 36 -17.42 -18.42 -22.94
CA GLU A 36 -18.29 -17.65 -23.85
C GLU A 36 -17.82 -16.21 -24.16
N THR A 37 -16.76 -15.68 -23.47
CA THR A 37 -16.37 -14.25 -23.61
C THR A 37 -14.93 -14.05 -24.11
N ALA A 38 -14.45 -14.92 -24.98
CA ALA A 38 -13.07 -14.82 -25.49
C ALA A 38 -12.86 -13.67 -26.50
N ASP A 39 -13.86 -12.83 -26.80
CA ASP A 39 -13.67 -11.80 -27.84
C ASP A 39 -14.64 -10.62 -27.75
N SER A 40 -14.58 -9.80 -26.69
CA SER A 40 -15.11 -8.42 -26.71
C SER A 40 -14.59 -7.58 -25.53
N GLY A 41 -13.27 -7.36 -25.43
CA GLY A 41 -12.67 -6.64 -24.33
C GLY A 41 -12.57 -5.13 -24.56
N ILE A 42 -13.27 -4.33 -23.76
CA ILE A 42 -12.97 -2.89 -23.60
C ILE A 42 -11.71 -2.68 -22.74
N TYR A 43 -11.23 -3.70 -22.02
CA TYR A 43 -10.01 -3.68 -21.20
C TYR A 43 -9.03 -4.74 -21.63
N SER A 44 -8.61 -4.76 -22.93
CA SER A 44 -7.41 -5.48 -23.30
C SER A 44 -6.19 -4.71 -22.80
N MET A 45 -5.78 -5.02 -21.53
CA MET A 45 -4.63 -4.41 -20.90
C MET A 45 -3.29 -4.98 -21.44
N GLU A 46 -3.33 -5.95 -22.36
CA GLU A 46 -2.13 -6.62 -22.86
C GLU A 46 -1.23 -5.73 -23.73
N SER A 47 -1.69 -4.51 -24.07
CA SER A 47 -0.92 -3.53 -24.86
C SER A 47 -1.18 -2.10 -24.40
N TYR A 48 -1.43 -1.88 -23.09
CA TYR A 48 -1.64 -0.55 -22.59
C TYR A 48 -0.30 0.23 -22.59
N GLU A 49 -0.26 1.30 -23.35
CA GLU A 49 0.87 2.25 -23.38
C GLU A 49 0.32 3.67 -23.46
N SER A 50 0.90 4.56 -22.65
CA SER A 50 0.73 6.00 -22.76
C SER A 50 2.10 6.68 -22.83
N GLN A 51 2.15 8.00 -22.98
CA GLN A 51 3.44 8.72 -22.94
C GLN A 51 4.13 8.65 -21.58
N GLU A 52 3.37 8.38 -20.51
CA GLU A 52 3.85 8.39 -19.13
C GLU A 52 3.85 6.99 -18.49
N VAL A 53 3.12 6.01 -19.06
CA VAL A 53 3.05 4.60 -18.60
C VAL A 53 3.51 3.68 -19.72
N PHE A 54 4.46 2.82 -19.45
CA PHE A 54 5.07 1.93 -20.45
C PHE A 54 5.52 0.60 -19.83
N ASP A 55 5.91 -0.36 -20.65
CA ASP A 55 6.27 -1.73 -20.24
C ASP A 55 5.15 -2.39 -19.40
N PHE A 56 3.90 -2.17 -19.78
CA PHE A 56 2.75 -2.71 -19.07
C PHE A 56 2.56 -4.19 -19.40
N ILE A 57 2.94 -5.06 -18.47
CA ILE A 57 2.95 -6.51 -18.68
C ILE A 57 2.13 -7.24 -17.63
N LYS A 58 1.38 -8.26 -18.06
CA LYS A 58 0.74 -9.20 -17.16
C LYS A 58 1.80 -10.08 -16.49
N VAL A 59 1.70 -10.24 -15.17
CA VAL A 59 2.62 -11.05 -14.36
C VAL A 59 1.85 -12.14 -13.62
N ASN A 60 2.52 -13.25 -13.31
CA ASN A 60 1.95 -14.30 -12.47
C ASN A 60 2.13 -13.93 -11.00
N ALA A 61 1.02 -13.79 -10.29
CA ALA A 61 0.99 -13.52 -8.83
C ALA A 61 0.92 -14.83 -8.01
N GLY A 62 0.79 -15.96 -8.67
CA GLY A 62 0.62 -17.29 -8.08
C GLY A 62 -0.83 -17.77 -8.14
N VAL A 63 -1.01 -19.08 -8.34
CA VAL A 63 -2.33 -19.71 -8.59
C VAL A 63 -3.40 -19.23 -7.62
N LYS A 64 -3.05 -19.09 -6.35
CA LYS A 64 -3.97 -18.63 -5.29
C LYS A 64 -4.57 -17.25 -5.57
N TYR A 65 -3.81 -16.34 -6.15
CA TYR A 65 -4.24 -14.97 -6.43
C TYR A 65 -4.80 -14.81 -7.84
N ASP A 66 -4.25 -15.55 -8.80
CA ASP A 66 -4.67 -15.51 -10.21
C ASP A 66 -6.11 -16.03 -10.40
N GLU A 67 -6.66 -16.74 -9.41
CA GLU A 67 -8.08 -17.10 -9.35
C GLU A 67 -9.02 -15.92 -8.98
N PHE A 68 -8.49 -14.84 -8.41
CA PHE A 68 -9.27 -13.69 -7.93
C PHE A 68 -9.02 -12.41 -8.70
N CYS A 69 -7.80 -12.22 -9.20
CA CYS A 69 -7.42 -10.98 -9.88
C CYS A 69 -6.38 -11.23 -10.97
N THR A 70 -6.35 -10.31 -11.93
CA THR A 70 -5.23 -10.22 -12.89
C THR A 70 -4.23 -9.18 -12.37
N THR A 71 -2.94 -9.53 -12.40
CA THR A 71 -1.88 -8.65 -11.91
C THR A 71 -0.99 -8.18 -13.05
N TYR A 72 -0.66 -6.90 -13.03
CA TYR A 72 0.20 -6.21 -13.98
C TYR A 72 1.36 -5.54 -13.26
N LYS A 73 2.49 -5.50 -13.96
CA LYS A 73 3.65 -4.68 -13.64
C LYS A 73 3.86 -3.70 -14.77
N PHE A 74 4.24 -2.47 -14.45
CA PHE A 74 4.48 -1.43 -15.44
C PHE A 74 5.58 -0.47 -14.95
N ASN A 75 6.02 0.42 -15.84
CA ASN A 75 6.87 1.54 -15.50
C ASN A 75 6.12 2.84 -15.76
N TYR A 76 6.46 3.88 -15.01
CA TYR A 76 5.96 5.24 -15.24
C TYR A 76 7.04 6.28 -14.94
N LEU A 77 6.87 7.50 -15.47
CA LEU A 77 7.80 8.60 -15.22
C LEU A 77 7.33 9.45 -14.03
N SER A 78 8.24 9.67 -13.08
CA SER A 78 8.08 10.59 -11.95
C SER A 78 9.35 11.41 -11.78
N ASP A 79 9.26 12.74 -11.85
CA ASP A 79 10.41 13.65 -11.82
C ASP A 79 11.51 13.30 -12.85
N GLY A 80 11.14 12.72 -14.00
CA GLY A 80 12.06 12.27 -15.03
C GLY A 80 12.74 10.92 -14.73
N LEU A 81 12.43 10.27 -13.61
CA LEU A 81 12.91 8.94 -13.23
C LEU A 81 11.91 7.88 -13.68
N LYS A 82 12.43 6.72 -14.10
CA LYS A 82 11.63 5.52 -14.34
C LYS A 82 11.30 4.86 -13.02
N ILE A 83 10.03 4.79 -12.69
CA ILE A 83 9.51 4.16 -11.47
C ILE A 83 8.70 2.93 -11.84
N GLU A 84 8.96 1.83 -11.14
CA GLU A 84 8.22 0.58 -11.28
C GLU A 84 6.90 0.65 -10.51
N GLY A 85 5.80 0.20 -11.12
CA GLY A 85 4.48 0.13 -10.52
C GLY A 85 3.85 -1.25 -10.66
N TYR A 86 2.91 -1.55 -9.79
CA TYR A 86 2.12 -2.78 -9.81
C TYR A 86 0.63 -2.46 -9.73
N MET A 87 -0.18 -3.30 -10.39
CA MET A 87 -1.63 -3.20 -10.36
C MET A 87 -2.24 -4.58 -10.32
N SER A 88 -3.25 -4.77 -9.46
CA SER A 88 -4.08 -5.98 -9.46
C SER A 88 -5.55 -5.58 -9.62
N ILE A 89 -6.23 -6.19 -10.58
CA ILE A 89 -7.62 -5.92 -10.94
C ILE A 89 -8.46 -7.14 -10.59
N PRO A 90 -9.50 -7.03 -9.74
CA PRO A 90 -10.39 -8.15 -9.45
C PRO A 90 -11.06 -8.65 -10.72
N LEU A 91 -11.15 -9.96 -10.92
CA LEU A 91 -11.85 -10.55 -12.07
C LEU A 91 -13.33 -10.11 -12.15
N SER A 92 -13.94 -9.82 -11.01
CA SER A 92 -15.29 -9.26 -10.94
C SER A 92 -15.39 -7.87 -11.56
N VAL A 93 -14.36 -7.04 -11.47
CA VAL A 93 -14.30 -5.70 -12.09
C VAL A 93 -14.07 -5.83 -13.60
N GLU A 94 -13.13 -6.67 -14.03
CA GLU A 94 -12.87 -6.92 -15.45
C GLU A 94 -14.14 -7.36 -16.21
N GLN A 95 -14.99 -8.16 -15.57
CA GLN A 95 -16.22 -8.67 -16.16
C GLN A 95 -17.32 -7.60 -16.29
N THR A 96 -17.35 -6.58 -15.43
CA THR A 96 -18.42 -5.56 -15.45
C THR A 96 -18.23 -4.48 -16.48
N GLN A 97 -17.00 -4.29 -16.98
CA GLN A 97 -16.60 -3.20 -17.88
C GLN A 97 -16.97 -1.79 -17.36
N LYS A 98 -17.12 -1.65 -16.03
CA LYS A 98 -17.37 -0.38 -15.36
C LYS A 98 -16.15 0.03 -14.55
N PRO A 99 -15.91 1.32 -14.33
CA PRO A 99 -14.87 1.76 -13.43
C PRO A 99 -15.00 1.10 -12.06
N GLY A 100 -13.88 0.54 -11.59
CA GLY A 100 -13.80 -0.15 -10.30
C GLY A 100 -13.22 0.76 -9.23
N LYS A 101 -13.69 0.60 -8.00
CA LYS A 101 -13.12 1.28 -6.83
C LYS A 101 -11.67 0.88 -6.63
N CYS A 102 -10.83 1.83 -6.24
CA CYS A 102 -9.39 1.64 -6.15
C CYS A 102 -8.85 1.86 -4.74
N VAL A 103 -7.83 1.09 -4.41
CA VAL A 103 -6.97 1.27 -3.25
C VAL A 103 -5.52 1.39 -3.74
N MET A 104 -4.84 2.46 -3.36
CA MET A 104 -3.38 2.53 -3.48
C MET A 104 -2.74 1.90 -2.26
N PHE A 105 -1.76 1.02 -2.48
CA PHE A 105 -0.99 0.39 -1.41
C PHE A 105 0.41 0.98 -1.33
N ASN A 106 0.74 1.61 -0.22
CA ASN A 106 2.06 2.11 0.12
C ASN A 106 2.79 1.07 0.99
N HIS A 107 3.79 0.42 0.40
CA HIS A 107 4.53 -0.67 1.05
C HIS A 107 5.52 -0.17 2.10
N GLY A 108 5.93 -1.08 2.97
CA GLY A 108 6.96 -0.86 3.99
C GLY A 108 8.38 -1.09 3.50
N GLY A 109 9.33 -1.10 4.42
CA GLY A 109 10.75 -1.32 4.16
C GLY A 109 11.48 -0.09 3.64
N ASN A 110 12.72 -0.28 3.21
CA ASN A 110 13.55 0.79 2.66
C ASN A 110 14.51 0.22 1.61
N ARG A 111 14.83 0.99 0.59
CA ARG A 111 15.69 0.55 -0.52
C ARG A 111 15.15 -0.77 -1.12
N SER A 112 15.98 -1.84 -1.13
CA SER A 112 15.56 -3.16 -1.65
C SER A 112 14.83 -4.02 -0.62
N LEU A 113 14.78 -3.61 0.66
CA LEU A 113 14.06 -4.34 1.70
C LEU A 113 12.56 -4.02 1.65
N GLY A 114 11.72 -5.05 1.65
CA GLY A 114 10.25 -4.86 1.64
C GLY A 114 9.69 -4.40 0.28
N ARG A 115 10.47 -4.50 -0.80
CA ARG A 115 10.02 -4.18 -2.16
C ARG A 115 8.76 -4.95 -2.54
N LEU A 116 7.98 -4.36 -3.44
CA LEU A 116 6.84 -5.05 -4.04
C LEU A 116 7.31 -6.26 -4.86
N GLU A 117 6.57 -7.34 -4.72
CA GLU A 117 6.68 -8.55 -5.53
C GLU A 117 5.38 -8.74 -6.32
N ASN A 118 5.38 -9.61 -7.32
CA ASN A 118 4.22 -9.82 -8.20
C ASN A 118 2.91 -10.15 -7.45
N ASN A 119 3.00 -10.73 -6.27
CA ASN A 119 1.83 -11.12 -5.46
C ASN A 119 1.42 -10.07 -4.43
N THR A 120 2.16 -8.98 -4.24
CA THR A 120 1.89 -8.01 -3.17
C THR A 120 0.56 -7.29 -3.38
N THR A 121 0.35 -6.67 -4.54
CA THR A 121 -0.93 -6.00 -4.85
C THR A 121 -2.09 -6.99 -4.95
N ALA A 122 -1.82 -8.21 -5.44
CA ALA A 122 -2.82 -9.28 -5.52
C ALA A 122 -3.32 -9.72 -4.13
N ALA A 123 -2.42 -9.84 -3.15
CA ALA A 123 -2.81 -10.14 -1.78
C ALA A 123 -3.72 -9.06 -1.18
N VAL A 124 -3.37 -7.78 -1.35
CA VAL A 124 -4.21 -6.66 -0.91
C VAL A 124 -5.55 -6.65 -1.67
N CYS A 125 -5.54 -6.91 -2.98
CA CYS A 125 -6.74 -7.01 -3.82
C CYS A 125 -7.73 -8.06 -3.29
N THR A 126 -7.26 -9.24 -2.89
CA THR A 126 -8.14 -10.28 -2.32
C THR A 126 -8.74 -9.88 -0.97
N VAL A 127 -8.05 -9.07 -0.18
CA VAL A 127 -8.57 -8.56 1.10
C VAL A 127 -9.61 -7.46 0.88
N CYS A 128 -9.33 -6.51 -0.02
CA CYS A 128 -10.14 -5.30 -0.22
C CYS A 128 -11.30 -5.50 -1.21
N ASP A 129 -11.21 -6.48 -2.12
CA ASP A 129 -12.12 -6.66 -3.26
C ASP A 129 -12.23 -5.37 -4.11
N ARG A 130 -11.08 -4.76 -4.41
CA ARG A 130 -10.92 -3.51 -5.17
C ARG A 130 -9.71 -3.61 -6.09
N ILE A 131 -9.66 -2.76 -7.11
CA ILE A 131 -8.41 -2.51 -7.84
C ILE A 131 -7.36 -2.06 -6.84
N VAL A 132 -6.15 -2.61 -6.93
CA VAL A 132 -5.02 -2.19 -6.10
C VAL A 132 -3.89 -1.71 -7.01
N VAL A 133 -3.41 -0.49 -6.77
CA VAL A 133 -2.22 0.07 -7.40
C VAL A 133 -1.13 0.32 -6.36
N ALA A 134 0.13 0.19 -6.74
CA ALA A 134 1.24 0.45 -5.83
C ALA A 134 2.47 0.95 -6.60
N SER A 135 3.16 1.93 -6.02
CA SER A 135 4.47 2.39 -6.47
C SER A 135 5.57 1.64 -5.77
N GLN A 136 6.61 1.24 -6.50
CA GLN A 136 7.83 0.68 -5.92
C GLN A 136 8.69 1.76 -5.24
N TYR A 137 8.40 3.04 -5.45
CA TYR A 137 9.16 4.25 -5.11
C TYR A 137 10.55 4.28 -5.77
N ARG A 138 11.11 5.48 -5.93
CA ARG A 138 12.49 5.67 -6.36
C ARG A 138 13.48 5.00 -5.40
N GLY A 139 14.59 4.51 -5.94
CA GLY A 139 15.63 3.84 -5.16
C GLY A 139 15.24 2.45 -4.64
N CYS A 140 14.09 1.87 -5.06
CA CYS A 140 13.63 0.55 -4.65
C CYS A 140 13.35 -0.35 -5.86
N GLY A 141 13.66 -1.64 -5.76
CA GLY A 141 13.40 -2.63 -6.81
C GLY A 141 14.03 -2.27 -8.14
N GLY A 142 13.21 -2.19 -9.20
CA GLY A 142 13.63 -1.78 -10.55
C GLY A 142 13.49 -0.29 -10.84
N SER A 143 13.14 0.52 -9.85
CA SER A 143 13.01 1.97 -9.97
C SER A 143 14.36 2.68 -9.94
N GLU A 144 14.48 3.76 -10.72
CA GLU A 144 15.64 4.65 -10.69
C GLU A 144 15.62 5.59 -9.47
N GLY A 145 16.70 6.36 -9.29
CA GLY A 145 16.85 7.34 -8.21
C GLY A 145 17.27 6.74 -6.88
N GLU A 146 17.03 7.49 -5.80
CA GLU A 146 17.42 7.14 -4.44
C GLU A 146 16.23 7.21 -3.48
N ASP A 147 16.26 6.40 -2.44
CA ASP A 147 15.26 6.38 -1.36
C ASP A 147 15.49 7.58 -0.42
N HIS A 148 14.48 8.44 -0.28
CA HIS A 148 14.52 9.61 0.61
C HIS A 148 13.58 9.50 1.82
N PHE A 149 13.08 8.30 2.11
CA PHE A 149 12.25 7.95 3.26
C PHE A 149 11.10 8.94 3.53
N GLY A 150 10.25 9.18 2.53
CA GLY A 150 9.15 10.15 2.60
C GLY A 150 9.55 11.59 2.24
N GLY A 151 10.66 11.73 1.51
CA GLY A 151 11.06 12.97 0.84
C GLY A 151 10.51 13.05 -0.57
N ASP A 152 11.40 13.12 -1.57
CA ASP A 152 11.01 13.22 -2.98
C ASP A 152 10.36 11.94 -3.52
N ASP A 153 10.57 10.79 -2.85
CA ASP A 153 9.87 9.54 -3.12
C ASP A 153 8.34 9.63 -2.90
N LEU A 154 7.85 10.62 -2.14
CA LEU A 154 6.42 10.94 -2.07
C LEU A 154 5.87 11.41 -3.43
N ASN A 155 6.68 12.04 -4.27
CA ASN A 155 6.25 12.47 -5.60
C ASN A 155 5.85 11.28 -6.48
N ASP A 156 6.47 10.11 -6.29
CA ASP A 156 6.15 8.88 -7.03
C ASP A 156 4.74 8.39 -6.70
N VAL A 157 4.32 8.54 -5.43
CA VAL A 157 2.96 8.23 -4.97
C VAL A 157 1.95 9.21 -5.58
N ILE A 158 2.20 10.51 -5.51
CA ILE A 158 1.32 11.54 -6.07
C ILE A 158 1.21 11.40 -7.59
N LYS A 159 2.34 11.15 -8.27
CA LYS A 159 2.34 10.91 -9.71
C LYS A 159 1.50 9.69 -10.09
N LEU A 160 1.58 8.61 -9.33
CA LEU A 160 0.75 7.42 -9.59
C LEU A 160 -0.75 7.71 -9.39
N ILE A 161 -1.13 8.60 -8.44
CA ILE A 161 -2.52 9.07 -8.30
C ILE A 161 -2.95 9.87 -9.54
N ASP A 162 -2.07 10.73 -10.08
CA ASP A 162 -2.34 11.47 -11.32
C ASP A 162 -2.58 10.53 -12.51
N LEU A 163 -1.80 9.45 -12.60
CA LEU A 163 -1.97 8.44 -13.65
C LEU A 163 -3.26 7.63 -13.47
N CYS A 164 -3.64 7.32 -12.23
CA CYS A 164 -4.93 6.68 -11.95
C CYS A 164 -6.10 7.52 -12.46
N GLU A 165 -6.02 8.84 -12.33
CA GLU A 165 -7.07 9.76 -12.80
C GLU A 165 -7.05 9.96 -14.32
N LYS A 166 -5.85 10.10 -14.92
CA LYS A 166 -5.72 10.51 -16.32
C LYS A 166 -5.64 9.34 -17.30
N ASP A 167 -4.92 8.30 -16.91
CA ASP A 167 -4.56 7.21 -17.83
C ASP A 167 -5.38 5.94 -17.57
N PHE A 168 -5.77 5.64 -16.32
CA PHE A 168 -6.51 4.44 -16.00
C PHE A 168 -8.01 4.70 -15.87
N SER A 169 -8.70 4.99 -16.99
CA SER A 169 -10.13 5.33 -17.04
C SER A 169 -11.08 4.29 -16.43
N PHE A 170 -10.59 3.09 -16.16
CA PHE A 170 -11.32 2.02 -15.47
C PHE A 170 -11.22 2.14 -13.94
N ILE A 171 -10.55 3.16 -13.40
CA ILE A 171 -10.50 3.45 -11.96
C ILE A 171 -11.56 4.50 -11.60
N ASP A 172 -12.37 4.19 -10.60
CA ASP A 172 -13.32 5.14 -9.99
C ASP A 172 -12.56 6.00 -8.95
N MET A 173 -12.26 7.23 -9.33
CA MET A 173 -11.56 8.19 -8.47
C MET A 173 -12.44 8.82 -7.38
N ASP A 174 -13.77 8.70 -7.46
CA ASP A 174 -14.68 9.27 -6.46
C ASP A 174 -14.57 8.54 -5.10
N ASP A 175 -14.06 7.30 -5.11
CA ASP A 175 -13.83 6.51 -3.90
C ASP A 175 -12.38 5.96 -3.87
N PHE A 176 -11.41 6.82 -4.09
CA PHE A 176 -9.99 6.47 -4.07
C PHE A 176 -9.46 6.45 -2.63
N CYS A 177 -8.95 5.29 -2.19
CA CYS A 177 -8.45 5.07 -0.83
C CYS A 177 -6.96 4.73 -0.86
N VAL A 178 -6.28 4.91 0.29
CA VAL A 178 -4.86 4.55 0.43
C VAL A 178 -4.65 3.66 1.66
N ILE A 179 -3.85 2.61 1.51
CA ILE A 179 -3.39 1.75 2.61
C ILE A 179 -1.89 1.93 2.75
N GLY A 180 -1.42 2.24 3.96
CA GLY A 180 0.01 2.32 4.27
C GLY A 180 0.43 1.30 5.31
N ALA A 181 1.48 0.52 5.02
CA ALA A 181 2.03 -0.48 5.91
C ALA A 181 3.44 -0.09 6.38
N SER A 182 3.71 -0.09 7.71
CA SER A 182 5.04 0.20 8.25
C SER A 182 5.57 1.56 7.76
N ARG A 183 6.75 1.63 7.12
CA ARG A 183 7.23 2.84 6.42
C ARG A 183 6.19 3.44 5.48
N GLY A 184 5.30 2.65 4.89
CA GLY A 184 4.22 3.16 4.05
C GLY A 184 3.33 4.21 4.73
N GLY A 185 3.37 4.32 6.05
CA GLY A 185 2.76 5.43 6.80
C GLY A 185 3.36 6.78 6.45
N VAL A 186 4.69 6.85 6.33
CA VAL A 186 5.43 8.07 5.94
C VAL A 186 5.11 8.52 4.52
N MET A 187 4.54 7.64 3.70
CA MET A 187 4.03 7.96 2.36
C MET A 187 2.53 8.32 2.41
N THR A 188 1.74 7.55 3.17
CA THR A 188 0.28 7.63 3.20
C THR A 188 -0.24 8.90 3.88
N TYR A 189 0.27 9.21 5.06
CA TYR A 189 -0.19 10.40 5.80
C TYR A 189 0.11 11.71 5.06
N PRO A 190 1.33 11.94 4.54
CA PRO A 190 1.59 13.15 3.75
C PRO A 190 0.82 13.19 2.44
N ALA A 191 0.59 12.04 1.77
CA ALA A 191 -0.23 11.99 0.57
C ALA A 191 -1.68 12.42 0.89
N ALA A 192 -2.29 11.88 1.94
CA ALA A 192 -3.65 12.24 2.37
C ALA A 192 -3.79 13.71 2.80
N ARG A 193 -2.72 14.32 3.32
CA ARG A 193 -2.67 15.75 3.62
C ARG A 193 -2.62 16.62 2.37
N LYS A 194 -1.91 16.16 1.32
CA LYS A 194 -1.62 16.94 0.10
C LYS A 194 -2.66 16.77 -0.99
N ASP A 195 -3.30 15.61 -1.09
CA ASP A 195 -4.13 15.23 -2.23
C ASP A 195 -5.58 14.94 -1.82
N SER A 196 -6.48 15.85 -2.22
CA SER A 196 -7.91 15.79 -1.89
C SER A 196 -8.66 14.65 -2.62
N ARG A 197 -8.05 14.01 -3.61
CA ARG A 197 -8.61 12.82 -4.27
C ARG A 197 -8.64 11.62 -3.34
N ILE A 198 -7.75 11.56 -2.36
CA ILE A 198 -7.76 10.52 -1.32
C ILE A 198 -8.96 10.76 -0.39
N LYS A 199 -9.88 9.79 -0.34
CA LYS A 199 -11.12 9.90 0.44
C LYS A 199 -11.01 9.30 1.84
N ARG A 200 -10.12 8.33 2.03
CA ARG A 200 -9.88 7.66 3.32
C ARG A 200 -8.58 6.89 3.30
N ILE A 201 -8.02 6.61 4.48
CA ILE A 201 -6.78 5.86 4.61
C ILE A 201 -6.88 4.72 5.62
N ILE A 202 -6.13 3.65 5.37
CA ILE A 202 -5.92 2.55 6.32
C ILE A 202 -4.43 2.50 6.66
N ALA A 203 -4.10 2.41 7.94
CA ALA A 203 -2.75 2.40 8.46
C ALA A 203 -2.47 1.08 9.20
N LEU A 204 -1.48 0.32 8.72
CA LEU A 204 -1.11 -0.99 9.24
C LEU A 204 0.26 -0.88 9.92
N SER A 205 0.33 -0.86 11.26
CA SER A 205 1.57 -0.61 12.01
C SER A 205 2.41 0.50 11.37
N ALA A 206 1.75 1.59 10.96
CA ALA A 206 2.31 2.61 10.09
C ALA A 206 3.18 3.59 10.89
N GLU A 207 4.40 3.86 10.40
CA GLU A 207 5.29 4.85 11.00
C GLU A 207 4.68 6.24 10.91
N SER A 208 4.66 6.94 12.03
CA SER A 208 4.08 8.27 12.18
C SER A 208 4.96 9.26 12.96
N ASP A 209 6.06 8.79 13.53
CA ASP A 209 7.05 9.60 14.26
C ASP A 209 8.47 9.08 14.00
N LEU A 210 9.22 9.76 13.13
CA LEU A 210 10.60 9.38 12.80
C LEU A 210 11.61 9.75 13.89
N PHE A 211 11.26 10.63 14.84
CA PHE A 211 12.10 10.85 16.02
C PHE A 211 12.04 9.62 16.92
N GLU A 212 10.85 9.08 17.18
CA GLU A 212 10.69 7.87 17.96
C GLU A 212 11.33 6.66 17.26
N ALA A 213 11.19 6.54 15.92
CA ALA A 213 11.84 5.49 15.15
C ALA A 213 13.37 5.56 15.25
N TYR A 214 13.96 6.77 15.19
CA TYR A 214 15.40 7.00 15.33
C TYR A 214 15.90 6.63 16.74
N GLU A 215 15.17 7.01 17.80
CA GLU A 215 15.58 6.78 19.18
C GLU A 215 15.40 5.32 19.62
N SER A 216 14.34 4.66 19.16
CA SER A 216 13.98 3.32 19.63
C SER A 216 14.68 2.18 18.91
N ARG A 217 15.29 2.44 17.72
CA ARG A 217 15.87 1.40 16.87
C ARG A 217 17.24 1.81 16.33
N ASP A 218 18.30 1.15 16.83
CA ASP A 218 19.67 1.46 16.39
C ASP A 218 19.92 1.19 14.90
N ASP A 219 19.26 0.20 14.30
CA ASP A 219 19.33 -0.07 12.87
C ASP A 219 18.72 1.06 12.03
N MET A 220 17.66 1.70 12.55
CA MET A 220 16.99 2.81 11.87
C MET A 220 17.80 4.13 11.93
N LYS A 221 18.66 4.32 12.92
CA LYS A 221 19.54 5.50 12.98
C LYS A 221 20.38 5.65 11.71
N THR A 222 21.01 4.55 11.28
CA THR A 222 21.79 4.55 10.04
C THR A 222 20.92 4.75 8.81
N VAL A 223 19.81 4.01 8.71
CA VAL A 223 18.88 4.10 7.57
C VAL A 223 18.36 5.53 7.41
N LEU A 224 17.82 6.12 8.48
CA LEU A 224 17.22 7.46 8.44
C LEU A 224 18.27 8.53 8.15
N LYS A 225 19.46 8.44 8.77
CA LYS A 225 20.56 9.39 8.47
C LYS A 225 20.98 9.35 7.01
N GLU A 226 21.09 8.16 6.42
CA GLU A 226 21.53 8.00 5.02
C GLU A 226 20.44 8.40 4.01
N THR A 227 19.16 8.08 4.30
CA THR A 227 18.05 8.35 3.37
C THR A 227 17.49 9.78 3.51
N ILE A 228 17.48 10.35 4.72
CA ILE A 228 17.07 11.75 4.95
C ILE A 228 18.23 12.73 4.74
N GLY A 229 19.48 12.25 4.90
CA GLY A 229 20.70 13.02 4.73
C GLY A 229 21.14 13.79 5.99
N CYS A 230 20.46 13.62 7.12
CA CYS A 230 20.78 14.27 8.40
C CYS A 230 20.23 13.47 9.59
N THR A 231 20.70 13.78 10.80
CA THR A 231 20.12 13.28 12.04
C THR A 231 18.99 14.22 12.53
N PRO A 232 18.15 13.77 13.49
CA PRO A 232 17.14 14.65 14.11
C PRO A 232 17.69 15.90 14.75
N GLU A 233 18.89 15.82 15.33
CA GLU A 233 19.58 16.95 15.98
C GLU A 233 20.13 17.94 14.95
N GLU A 234 20.67 17.45 13.81
CA GLU A 234 21.23 18.28 12.75
C GLU A 234 20.12 19.05 12.01
N ASN A 235 18.98 18.39 11.72
CA ASN A 235 17.85 19.04 11.06
C ASN A 235 16.49 18.46 11.51
N PRO A 236 15.95 18.91 12.63
CA PRO A 236 14.66 18.42 13.15
C PRO A 236 13.48 18.74 12.21
N GLY A 237 13.62 19.71 11.31
CA GLY A 237 12.61 20.08 10.34
C GLY A 237 12.32 18.96 9.34
N GLU A 238 13.35 18.25 8.87
CA GLU A 238 13.20 17.13 7.94
C GLU A 238 12.46 15.93 8.58
N TYR A 239 12.70 15.68 9.85
CA TYR A 239 11.99 14.63 10.60
C TYR A 239 10.53 15.04 10.87
N LYS A 240 10.27 16.28 11.30
CA LYS A 240 8.90 16.78 11.53
C LYS A 240 8.03 16.74 10.27
N LYS A 241 8.58 17.10 9.11
CA LYS A 241 7.84 17.06 7.83
C LYS A 241 7.31 15.67 7.50
N ARG A 242 8.05 14.63 7.87
CA ARG A 242 7.76 13.21 7.62
C ARG A 242 6.92 12.55 8.71
N SER A 243 6.78 13.18 9.88
CA SER A 243 6.17 12.60 11.07
C SER A 243 4.76 13.15 11.28
N ALA A 244 3.75 12.36 10.93
CA ALA A 244 2.34 12.74 10.97
C ALA A 244 1.87 13.19 12.36
N VAL A 245 2.48 12.70 13.42
CA VAL A 245 2.16 13.07 14.81
C VAL A 245 2.32 14.58 15.08
N TYR A 246 3.14 15.31 14.30
CA TYR A 246 3.37 16.76 14.48
C TYR A 246 2.39 17.65 13.70
N TRP A 247 1.58 17.08 12.82
CA TRP A 247 0.62 17.78 11.98
C TRP A 247 -0.65 16.94 11.74
N ALA A 248 -1.01 16.11 12.71
CA ALA A 248 -2.17 15.21 12.65
C ALA A 248 -3.47 15.93 12.31
N GLU A 249 -3.63 17.17 12.80
CA GLU A 249 -4.80 18.01 12.56
C GLU A 249 -4.98 18.42 11.10
N GLU A 250 -3.95 18.27 10.26
CA GLU A 250 -4.04 18.53 8.82
C GLU A 250 -4.60 17.33 8.04
N ILE A 251 -4.68 16.14 8.64
CA ILE A 251 -5.32 14.96 8.06
C ILE A 251 -6.84 15.08 8.28
N LYS A 252 -7.59 15.22 7.18
CA LYS A 252 -9.05 15.48 7.22
C LYS A 252 -9.91 14.33 6.75
N VAL A 253 -9.28 13.27 6.26
CA VAL A 253 -9.97 12.07 5.77
C VAL A 253 -10.15 11.05 6.89
N PRO A 254 -11.19 10.20 6.86
CA PRO A 254 -11.34 9.10 7.80
C PRO A 254 -10.13 8.17 7.83
N VAL A 255 -9.77 7.67 9.01
CA VAL A 255 -8.59 6.82 9.24
C VAL A 255 -8.98 5.54 9.98
N LEU A 256 -8.62 4.39 9.41
CA LEU A 256 -8.69 3.09 10.09
C LEU A 256 -7.26 2.61 10.39
N MET A 257 -6.98 2.34 11.66
CA MET A 257 -5.64 1.96 12.11
C MET A 257 -5.65 0.55 12.70
N PHE A 258 -4.63 -0.25 12.36
CA PHE A 258 -4.34 -1.55 12.96
C PHE A 258 -2.92 -1.56 13.50
N HIS A 259 -2.73 -2.07 14.73
CA HIS A 259 -1.41 -2.24 15.31
C HIS A 259 -1.38 -3.29 16.41
N ALA A 260 -0.36 -4.13 16.40
CA ALA A 260 -0.11 -5.08 17.46
C ALA A 260 0.66 -4.44 18.63
N LYS A 261 0.25 -4.71 19.87
CA LYS A 261 0.80 -4.05 21.06
C LYS A 261 2.26 -4.40 21.34
N LEU A 262 2.70 -5.56 20.85
CA LEU A 262 4.08 -6.06 21.05
C LEU A 262 4.92 -5.96 19.78
N ASP A 263 4.49 -5.17 18.79
CA ASP A 263 5.24 -4.90 17.55
C ASP A 263 6.64 -4.37 17.88
N LYS A 264 7.67 -5.02 17.30
CA LYS A 264 9.09 -4.71 17.54
C LYS A 264 9.73 -3.87 16.43
N GLN A 265 9.00 -3.65 15.33
CA GLN A 265 9.49 -2.89 14.18
C GLN A 265 9.02 -1.44 14.22
N VAL A 266 7.73 -1.21 14.47
CA VAL A 266 7.17 0.12 14.73
C VAL A 266 6.56 0.11 16.13
N SER A 267 7.01 1.02 16.98
CA SER A 267 6.52 1.11 18.35
C SER A 267 5.01 1.40 18.36
N PHE A 268 4.27 0.64 19.15
CA PHE A 268 2.83 0.83 19.35
C PHE A 268 2.46 2.25 19.81
N SER A 269 3.38 2.91 20.55
CA SER A 269 3.23 4.31 21.00
C SER A 269 3.05 5.27 19.83
N GLN A 270 3.71 5.06 18.69
CA GLN A 270 3.56 5.92 17.52
C GLN A 270 2.09 6.00 17.07
N THR A 271 1.46 4.83 16.83
CA THR A 271 0.06 4.80 16.43
C THR A 271 -0.87 5.30 17.53
N LYS A 272 -0.61 4.94 18.78
CA LYS A 272 -1.40 5.42 19.93
C LYS A 272 -1.37 6.95 20.06
N ASN A 273 -0.19 7.56 19.90
CA ASN A 273 -0.01 9.01 19.99
C ASN A 273 -0.68 9.73 18.81
N LEU A 274 -0.53 9.19 17.60
CA LEU A 274 -1.19 9.73 16.41
C LEU A 274 -2.72 9.60 16.52
N TYR A 275 -3.25 8.43 16.92
CA TYR A 275 -4.67 8.20 17.15
C TYR A 275 -5.27 9.22 18.14
N ALA A 276 -4.58 9.49 19.26
CA ALA A 276 -5.03 10.44 20.26
C ALA A 276 -5.24 11.86 19.69
N LYS A 277 -4.49 12.23 18.65
CA LYS A 277 -4.64 13.51 17.96
C LYS A 277 -5.67 13.45 16.84
N LEU A 278 -5.66 12.40 16.01
CA LEU A 278 -6.58 12.26 14.87
C LEU A 278 -8.04 12.27 15.30
N LYS A 279 -8.39 11.55 16.37
CA LYS A 279 -9.77 11.49 16.88
C LYS A 279 -10.38 12.83 17.25
N GLU A 280 -9.56 13.88 17.43
CA GLU A 280 -10.03 15.25 17.70
C GLU A 280 -10.35 16.02 16.40
N SER A 281 -9.89 15.54 15.24
CA SER A 281 -9.96 16.27 13.98
C SER A 281 -10.64 15.51 12.83
N THR A 282 -10.73 14.19 12.92
CA THR A 282 -11.37 13.35 11.90
C THR A 282 -11.94 12.06 12.50
N ASP A 283 -12.78 11.38 11.74
CA ASP A 283 -13.24 10.03 12.11
C ASP A 283 -12.05 9.05 12.08
N CYS A 284 -11.73 8.49 13.25
CA CYS A 284 -10.58 7.62 13.42
C CYS A 284 -10.91 6.41 14.27
N THR A 285 -10.76 5.22 13.68
CA THR A 285 -10.95 3.94 14.35
C THR A 285 -9.60 3.25 14.55
N PHE A 286 -9.36 2.70 15.74
CA PHE A 286 -8.10 2.02 16.07
C PHE A 286 -8.38 0.59 16.60
N ILE A 287 -7.92 -0.41 15.85
CA ILE A 287 -8.00 -1.83 16.18
C ILE A 287 -6.61 -2.31 16.62
N THR A 288 -6.55 -3.05 17.73
CA THR A 288 -5.29 -3.50 18.32
C THR A 288 -5.24 -5.00 18.46
N TYR A 289 -4.05 -5.59 18.31
CA TYR A 289 -3.78 -7.00 18.56
C TYR A 289 -2.87 -7.18 19.77
N ASP A 290 -3.07 -8.27 20.53
CA ASP A 290 -2.30 -8.56 21.76
C ASP A 290 -1.08 -9.48 21.49
N ASP A 291 -0.46 -9.33 20.32
CA ASP A 291 0.70 -10.10 19.88
C ASP A 291 1.80 -9.20 19.30
N ASP A 292 2.82 -9.79 18.68
CA ASP A 292 3.98 -9.12 18.08
C ASP A 292 3.95 -9.06 16.54
N SER A 293 2.77 -9.25 15.92
CA SER A 293 2.61 -9.10 14.48
C SER A 293 2.95 -7.69 14.02
N HIS A 294 3.50 -7.56 12.81
CA HIS A 294 3.88 -6.29 12.21
C HIS A 294 3.18 -6.08 10.88
N ALA A 295 2.46 -4.95 10.74
CA ALA A 295 1.76 -4.55 9.53
C ALA A 295 0.85 -5.64 8.93
N GLU A 296 0.29 -6.49 9.79
CA GLU A 296 -0.59 -7.59 9.44
C GLU A 296 -2.04 -7.24 9.83
N VAL A 297 -2.98 -7.65 8.99
CA VAL A 297 -4.40 -7.68 9.33
C VAL A 297 -4.83 -9.12 9.45
N LYS A 298 -5.46 -9.46 10.57
CA LYS A 298 -5.92 -10.82 10.80
C LYS A 298 -7.13 -11.16 9.93
N PRO A 299 -7.30 -12.43 9.52
CA PRO A 299 -8.39 -12.84 8.63
C PRO A 299 -9.79 -12.48 9.14
N GLU A 300 -10.01 -12.48 10.45
CA GLU A 300 -11.26 -12.05 11.07
C GLU A 300 -11.60 -10.58 10.80
N ASP A 301 -10.60 -9.73 10.56
CA ASP A 301 -10.77 -8.29 10.30
C ASP A 301 -10.84 -7.93 8.80
N TYR A 302 -10.70 -8.89 7.89
CA TYR A 302 -10.85 -8.62 6.45
C TYR A 302 -12.25 -8.08 6.11
N LYS A 303 -13.28 -8.57 6.81
CA LYS A 303 -14.63 -8.04 6.68
C LYS A 303 -14.71 -6.59 7.17
N THR A 304 -14.05 -6.27 8.27
CA THR A 304 -13.99 -4.92 8.82
C THR A 304 -13.40 -3.94 7.80
N ILE A 305 -12.29 -4.31 7.14
CA ILE A 305 -11.71 -3.51 6.06
C ILE A 305 -12.71 -3.30 4.92
N ARG A 306 -13.32 -4.37 4.41
CA ARG A 306 -14.28 -4.26 3.29
C ARG A 306 -15.49 -3.42 3.63
N ASP A 307 -16.02 -3.54 4.85
CA ASP A 307 -17.19 -2.77 5.28
C ASP A 307 -16.82 -1.30 5.50
N TRP A 308 -15.64 -1.02 6.05
CA TRP A 308 -15.15 0.33 6.23
C TRP A 308 -14.86 1.03 4.88
N LEU A 309 -14.33 0.32 3.92
CA LEU A 309 -14.13 0.84 2.56
C LEU A 309 -15.42 1.16 1.80
N LYS A 310 -16.60 0.70 2.26
CA LYS A 310 -17.92 0.97 1.64
C LYS A 310 -18.63 2.22 2.19
N GLN A 311 -18.16 2.75 3.30
CA GLN A 311 -18.73 3.96 3.93
C GLN A 311 -18.46 5.21 3.06
#